data_e5769c5573ca6174a8c567c7376e34cc
#
_entry.id   e5769c5573ca6174a8c567c7376e34cc
#
_cell.length_a   1.000
_cell.length_b   1.000
_cell.length_c   1.000
_cell.angle_alpha   90.00
_cell.angle_beta   90.00
_cell.angle_gamma   90.00
#
_symmetry.space_group_name_H-M   'P 1'
#
loop_
_entity.id
_entity.type
_entity.pdbx_description
1 polymer ?
#
loop_
_entity_poly.entity_id
_entity_poly.type
_entity_poly.pdbx_seq_one_letter_code
_entity_poly.pdbx_strand_id
1 'polypeptide(L)'
;VKLFGDATGSVTVNVNGKVYPVTVENGFAKLPLRELNAGDYTISAVFAGNDKYLPGVSNALLTVSKADPALNVFISDVDYGGIFNINVALTGVDAIGLNGNVIVTVNNKDYTVAVTDGKGNATGVKLAAGTYDFTAKFAGSDNYNDVSDSGNFKVNKVDSAIYVAVNDIKVGEDAVITVKLFGDATGSVTVNVNGK
;
A
#
# COMPACT_ATOMS: atom_id res chain seq x y z
N VAL A 1 -8.48 0.85 -37.95
CA VAL A 1 -8.40 1.58 -39.23
C VAL A 1 -9.61 1.21 -40.05
N LYS A 2 -10.28 2.19 -40.64
CA LYS A 2 -11.38 2.00 -41.60
C LYS A 2 -10.90 2.42 -42.98
N LEU A 3 -11.05 1.53 -43.93
CA LEU A 3 -10.85 1.80 -45.36
C LEU A 3 -12.22 1.93 -46.04
N PHE A 4 -12.25 2.58 -47.17
CA PHE A 4 -13.51 2.73 -47.94
C PHE A 4 -13.85 1.46 -48.72
N GLY A 5 -15.18 1.20 -48.82
CA GLY A 5 -15.72 0.17 -49.68
C GLY A 5 -15.35 -1.25 -49.29
N ASP A 6 -15.00 -2.04 -50.28
CA ASP A 6 -14.62 -3.44 -50.21
C ASP A 6 -13.09 -3.65 -50.21
N ALA A 7 -12.34 -2.67 -49.72
CA ALA A 7 -10.88 -2.77 -49.65
C ALA A 7 -10.43 -4.02 -48.89
N THR A 8 -9.50 -4.74 -49.48
CA THR A 8 -8.86 -5.94 -48.91
C THR A 8 -7.36 -5.79 -48.94
N GLY A 9 -6.63 -6.65 -48.26
CA GLY A 9 -5.19 -6.63 -48.17
C GLY A 9 -4.68 -6.44 -46.77
N SER A 10 -3.57 -5.72 -46.58
CA SER A 10 -2.98 -5.45 -45.28
C SER A 10 -2.73 -3.97 -45.06
N VAL A 11 -2.83 -3.56 -43.80
CA VAL A 11 -2.43 -2.23 -43.33
C VAL A 11 -1.23 -2.41 -42.39
N THR A 12 -0.23 -1.59 -42.56
CA THR A 12 0.90 -1.52 -41.63
C THR A 12 0.57 -0.49 -40.56
N VAL A 13 0.43 -0.94 -39.30
CA VAL A 13 0.20 -0.05 -38.16
C VAL A 13 1.49 0.11 -37.39
N ASN A 14 1.94 1.33 -37.21
CA ASN A 14 3.07 1.69 -36.35
C ASN A 14 2.57 2.32 -35.06
N VAL A 15 3.04 1.81 -33.93
CA VAL A 15 2.74 2.32 -32.59
C VAL A 15 4.05 2.65 -31.89
N ASN A 16 4.37 3.93 -31.74
CA ASN A 16 5.63 4.41 -31.17
C ASN A 16 6.88 3.70 -31.76
N GLY A 17 6.92 3.49 -33.09
CA GLY A 17 8.04 2.84 -33.78
C GLY A 17 7.91 1.32 -33.90
N LYS A 18 7.03 0.65 -33.18
CA LYS A 18 6.79 -0.78 -33.33
C LYS A 18 5.75 -1.02 -34.42
N VAL A 19 6.09 -1.88 -35.37
CA VAL A 19 5.33 -2.11 -36.58
C VAL A 19 4.53 -3.41 -36.50
N TYR A 20 3.25 -3.34 -36.90
CA TYR A 20 2.32 -4.46 -36.92
C TYR A 20 1.63 -4.55 -38.28
N PRO A 21 1.81 -5.64 -39.04
CA PRO A 21 0.97 -5.91 -40.21
C PRO A 21 -0.40 -6.40 -39.74
N VAL A 22 -1.49 -5.81 -40.26
CA VAL A 22 -2.86 -6.13 -39.89
C VAL A 22 -3.65 -6.38 -41.16
N THR A 23 -4.34 -7.52 -41.24
CA THR A 23 -5.20 -7.86 -42.36
C THR A 23 -6.45 -7.00 -42.37
N VAL A 24 -6.89 -6.59 -43.56
CA VAL A 24 -8.12 -5.85 -43.78
C VAL A 24 -9.25 -6.84 -44.07
N GLU A 25 -10.30 -6.81 -43.28
CA GLU A 25 -11.52 -7.61 -43.49
C GLU A 25 -12.74 -6.68 -43.53
N ASN A 26 -13.49 -6.76 -44.61
CA ASN A 26 -14.69 -5.92 -44.83
C ASN A 26 -14.41 -4.41 -44.64
N GLY A 27 -13.29 -3.93 -45.13
CA GLY A 27 -12.87 -2.52 -45.03
C GLY A 27 -12.33 -2.11 -43.65
N PHE A 28 -12.09 -3.04 -42.73
CA PHE A 28 -11.56 -2.75 -41.39
C PHE A 28 -10.27 -3.55 -41.10
N ALA A 29 -9.32 -2.90 -40.46
CA ALA A 29 -8.18 -3.54 -39.83
C ALA A 29 -8.23 -3.26 -38.32
N LYS A 30 -8.21 -4.31 -37.50
CA LYS A 30 -8.26 -4.21 -36.03
C LYS A 30 -7.00 -4.79 -35.43
N LEU A 31 -6.34 -4.01 -34.57
CA LEU A 31 -5.15 -4.41 -33.82
C LEU A 31 -5.45 -4.28 -32.33
N PRO A 32 -5.67 -5.37 -31.60
CA PRO A 32 -5.75 -5.32 -30.14
C PRO A 32 -4.34 -5.10 -29.56
N LEU A 33 -4.19 -4.07 -28.75
CA LEU A 33 -2.99 -3.82 -27.95
C LEU A 33 -3.32 -4.11 -26.50
N ARG A 34 -2.42 -4.80 -25.81
CA ARG A 34 -2.54 -5.16 -24.40
C ARG A 34 -1.31 -4.72 -23.64
N GLU A 35 -1.41 -4.57 -22.34
CA GLU A 35 -0.29 -4.30 -21.42
C GLU A 35 0.50 -3.04 -21.80
N LEU A 36 -0.21 -1.99 -22.21
CA LEU A 36 0.40 -0.69 -22.45
C LEU A 36 0.62 0.03 -21.11
N ASN A 37 1.82 0.59 -20.95
CA ASN A 37 2.10 1.51 -19.84
C ASN A 37 1.34 2.82 -20.03
N ALA A 38 1.15 3.57 -18.94
CA ALA A 38 0.61 4.91 -19.04
C ALA A 38 1.54 5.81 -19.87
N GLY A 39 0.95 6.66 -20.71
CA GLY A 39 1.68 7.54 -21.61
C GLY A 39 0.96 7.77 -22.92
N ASP A 40 1.58 8.54 -23.78
CA ASP A 40 1.06 8.87 -25.10
C ASP A 40 1.70 8.01 -26.18
N TYR A 41 0.88 7.48 -27.07
CA TYR A 41 1.27 6.62 -28.17
C TYR A 41 0.85 7.24 -29.49
N THR A 42 1.83 7.59 -30.33
CA THR A 42 1.56 7.97 -31.71
C THR A 42 1.29 6.72 -32.55
N ILE A 43 0.17 6.74 -33.25
CA ILE A 43 -0.26 5.65 -34.11
C ILE A 43 -0.29 6.15 -35.53
N SER A 44 0.38 5.45 -36.44
CA SER A 44 0.33 5.67 -37.90
C SER A 44 -0.12 4.41 -38.55
N ALA A 45 -1.07 4.49 -39.45
CA ALA A 45 -1.54 3.37 -40.26
C ALA A 45 -1.31 3.68 -41.75
N VAL A 46 -0.67 2.77 -42.47
CA VAL A 46 -0.35 2.90 -43.86
C VAL A 46 -0.99 1.76 -44.62
N PHE A 47 -1.81 2.11 -45.60
CA PHE A 47 -2.33 1.19 -46.61
C PHE A 47 -1.54 1.40 -47.91
N ALA A 48 -0.90 0.37 -48.44
CA ALA A 48 -0.08 0.47 -49.65
C ALA A 48 -0.86 0.66 -50.95
N GLY A 49 -2.19 0.55 -50.88
CA GLY A 49 -3.08 0.51 -52.02
C GLY A 49 -3.28 -0.93 -52.53
N ASN A 50 -4.14 -1.07 -53.51
CA ASN A 50 -4.34 -2.30 -54.30
C ASN A 50 -4.83 -1.96 -55.71
N ASP A 51 -5.30 -2.95 -56.46
CA ASP A 51 -5.79 -2.75 -57.83
C ASP A 51 -6.97 -1.78 -57.95
N LYS A 52 -7.71 -1.53 -56.86
CA LYS A 52 -8.89 -0.66 -56.84
C LYS A 52 -8.66 0.66 -56.12
N TYR A 53 -7.73 0.70 -55.13
CA TYR A 53 -7.57 1.81 -54.22
C TYR A 53 -6.14 2.30 -54.15
N LEU A 54 -5.97 3.60 -54.13
CA LEU A 54 -4.68 4.27 -53.95
C LEU A 54 -4.12 4.08 -52.55
N PRO A 55 -2.81 4.23 -52.33
CA PRO A 55 -2.20 4.25 -51.01
C PRO A 55 -2.81 5.33 -50.15
N GLY A 56 -2.85 5.07 -48.82
CA GLY A 56 -3.35 6.01 -47.82
C GLY A 56 -2.60 5.92 -46.51
N VAL A 57 -2.53 7.04 -45.81
CA VAL A 57 -1.94 7.15 -44.47
C VAL A 57 -2.92 7.86 -43.52
N SER A 58 -3.00 7.37 -42.31
CA SER A 58 -3.77 8.04 -41.24
C SER A 58 -3.03 7.95 -39.92
N ASN A 59 -3.11 9.00 -39.13
CA ASN A 59 -2.45 9.09 -37.84
C ASN A 59 -3.48 9.30 -36.71
N ALA A 60 -3.15 8.82 -35.52
CA ALA A 60 -3.93 9.02 -34.30
C ALA A 60 -3.01 9.11 -33.08
N LEU A 61 -3.51 9.69 -32.01
CA LEU A 61 -2.88 9.69 -30.69
C LEU A 61 -3.74 8.81 -29.76
N LEU A 62 -3.11 7.90 -29.04
CA LEU A 62 -3.71 7.15 -27.94
C LEU A 62 -3.05 7.60 -26.65
N THR A 63 -3.83 8.09 -25.71
CA THR A 63 -3.37 8.36 -24.34
C THR A 63 -3.83 7.22 -23.43
N VAL A 64 -2.88 6.58 -22.77
CA VAL A 64 -3.14 5.61 -21.69
C VAL A 64 -2.92 6.33 -20.38
N SER A 65 -4.01 6.54 -19.63
CA SER A 65 -3.95 7.20 -18.32
C SER A 65 -3.40 6.26 -17.25
N LYS A 66 -2.80 6.82 -16.20
CA LYS A 66 -2.45 6.06 -14.99
C LYS A 66 -3.71 5.48 -14.37
N ALA A 67 -3.58 4.28 -13.81
CA ALA A 67 -4.64 3.63 -13.06
C ALA A 67 -4.64 4.11 -11.59
N ASP A 68 -5.81 4.04 -10.95
CA ASP A 68 -5.96 4.35 -9.53
C ASP A 68 -5.77 3.07 -8.70
N PRO A 69 -4.75 3.00 -7.84
CA PRO A 69 -4.59 1.87 -6.93
C PRO A 69 -5.42 2.07 -5.67
N ALA A 70 -5.70 0.98 -4.94
CA ALA A 70 -6.23 1.04 -3.58
C ALA A 70 -5.15 0.63 -2.59
N LEU A 71 -4.98 1.43 -1.53
CA LEU A 71 -4.05 1.18 -0.44
C LEU A 71 -4.85 0.76 0.80
N ASN A 72 -4.43 -0.32 1.43
CA ASN A 72 -4.95 -0.76 2.72
C ASN A 72 -3.78 -1.07 3.65
N VAL A 73 -3.75 -0.40 4.80
CA VAL A 73 -2.73 -0.60 5.83
C VAL A 73 -3.39 -1.10 7.09
N PHE A 74 -2.86 -2.19 7.62
CA PHE A 74 -3.34 -2.81 8.83
C PHE A 74 -2.22 -2.94 9.86
N ILE A 75 -2.48 -2.41 11.05
CA ILE A 75 -1.63 -2.54 12.25
C ILE A 75 -2.50 -3.13 13.36
N SER A 76 -2.13 -4.31 13.87
CA SER A 76 -2.84 -4.94 14.97
C SER A 76 -2.54 -4.27 16.30
N ASP A 77 -3.51 -4.29 17.21
CA ASP A 77 -3.29 -3.93 18.60
C ASP A 77 -2.21 -4.83 19.21
N VAL A 78 -1.41 -4.27 20.11
CA VAL A 78 -0.35 -4.98 20.84
C VAL A 78 -0.42 -4.62 22.33
N ASP A 79 0.13 -5.47 23.19
CA ASP A 79 0.28 -5.18 24.60
C ASP A 79 1.55 -4.36 24.85
N TYR A 80 1.56 -3.59 25.93
CA TYR A 80 2.73 -2.81 26.37
C TYR A 80 3.98 -3.68 26.48
N GLY A 81 5.09 -3.19 25.92
CA GLY A 81 6.33 -3.95 25.77
C GLY A 81 6.42 -4.75 24.48
N GLY A 82 5.31 -4.94 23.76
CA GLY A 82 5.27 -5.55 22.43
C GLY A 82 5.77 -4.60 21.33
N ILE A 83 6.01 -5.18 20.17
CA ILE A 83 6.41 -4.47 18.93
C ILE A 83 5.26 -4.63 17.95
N PHE A 84 4.77 -3.54 17.36
CA PHE A 84 3.73 -3.59 16.34
C PHE A 84 4.28 -3.94 14.96
N ASN A 85 3.44 -4.56 14.13
CA ASN A 85 3.77 -4.88 12.74
C ASN A 85 2.84 -4.11 11.82
N ILE A 86 3.41 -3.55 10.76
CA ILE A 86 2.72 -2.83 9.71
C ILE A 86 2.56 -3.78 8.52
N ASN A 87 1.33 -4.02 8.10
CA ASN A 87 1.02 -4.81 6.92
C ASN A 87 0.39 -3.88 5.87
N VAL A 88 0.90 -3.94 4.66
CA VAL A 88 0.47 -3.11 3.54
C VAL A 88 -0.06 -4.00 2.43
N ALA A 89 -1.24 -3.69 1.93
CA ALA A 89 -1.79 -4.22 0.69
C ALA A 89 -2.06 -3.08 -0.28
N LEU A 90 -1.45 -3.14 -1.45
CA LEU A 90 -1.61 -2.20 -2.54
C LEU A 90 -2.22 -2.96 -3.72
N THR A 91 -3.47 -2.68 -4.06
CA THR A 91 -4.21 -3.39 -5.11
C THR A 91 -4.57 -2.44 -6.24
N GLY A 92 -4.67 -2.96 -7.45
CA GLY A 92 -5.02 -2.18 -8.64
C GLY A 92 -5.64 -3.03 -9.71
N VAL A 93 -5.94 -2.42 -10.84
CA VAL A 93 -6.41 -3.09 -12.05
C VAL A 93 -5.23 -3.85 -12.62
N ASP A 94 -5.32 -5.17 -12.67
CA ASP A 94 -4.24 -6.04 -13.14
C ASP A 94 -2.92 -5.80 -12.38
N ALA A 95 -2.52 -6.67 -11.51
CA ALA A 95 -1.37 -6.58 -10.60
C ALA A 95 0.02 -6.31 -11.25
N ILE A 96 0.05 -5.79 -12.48
CA ILE A 96 1.26 -5.44 -13.21
C ILE A 96 1.87 -4.19 -12.58
N GLY A 97 3.03 -4.35 -11.98
CA GLY A 97 3.87 -3.25 -11.54
C GLY A 97 3.45 -2.56 -10.23
N LEU A 98 2.64 -3.19 -9.37
CA LEU A 98 2.37 -2.71 -8.02
C LEU A 98 3.57 -2.95 -7.08
N ASN A 99 4.71 -2.43 -7.50
CA ASN A 99 5.94 -2.43 -6.72
C ASN A 99 6.28 -0.99 -6.34
N GLY A 100 6.91 -0.80 -5.21
CA GLY A 100 7.35 0.51 -4.75
C GLY A 100 7.43 0.60 -3.25
N ASN A 101 7.47 1.81 -2.73
CA ASN A 101 7.53 2.07 -1.31
C ASN A 101 6.26 2.77 -0.85
N VAL A 102 5.70 2.29 0.26
CA VAL A 102 4.66 2.98 1.03
C VAL A 102 5.33 3.56 2.27
N ILE A 103 5.12 4.84 2.51
CA ILE A 103 5.57 5.50 3.74
C ILE A 103 4.41 5.45 4.73
N VAL A 104 4.63 4.83 5.87
CA VAL A 104 3.66 4.78 6.98
C VAL A 104 4.21 5.56 8.14
N THR A 105 3.50 6.62 8.55
CA THR A 105 3.89 7.48 9.67
C THR A 105 3.09 7.09 10.91
N VAL A 106 3.79 6.71 11.97
CA VAL A 106 3.22 6.38 13.29
C VAL A 106 3.96 7.20 14.33
N ASN A 107 3.24 7.94 15.18
CA ASN A 107 3.84 8.74 16.27
C ASN A 107 5.01 9.60 15.77
N ASN A 108 4.81 10.34 14.68
CA ASN A 108 5.79 11.21 14.01
C ASN A 108 7.07 10.50 13.52
N LYS A 109 7.02 9.20 13.36
CA LYS A 109 8.11 8.40 12.81
C LYS A 109 7.67 7.70 11.54
N ASP A 110 8.47 7.84 10.48
CA ASP A 110 8.23 7.21 9.20
C ASP A 110 8.83 5.81 9.13
N TYR A 111 8.04 4.90 8.57
CA TYR A 111 8.42 3.53 8.24
C TYR A 111 8.26 3.35 6.74
N THR A 112 9.37 3.10 6.05
CA THR A 112 9.33 2.75 4.63
C THR A 112 9.05 1.27 4.48
N VAL A 113 7.90 0.96 3.88
CA VAL A 113 7.47 -0.41 3.60
C VAL A 113 7.68 -0.69 2.13
N ALA A 114 8.62 -1.56 1.80
CA ALA A 114 8.80 -2.04 0.44
C ALA A 114 7.64 -2.96 0.06
N VAL A 115 6.97 -2.63 -1.05
CA VAL A 115 5.85 -3.40 -1.61
C VAL A 115 6.34 -4.13 -2.85
N THR A 116 6.09 -5.44 -2.88
CA THR A 116 6.35 -6.31 -4.03
C THR A 116 5.08 -7.10 -4.32
N ASP A 117 4.65 -7.10 -5.58
CA ASP A 117 3.40 -7.73 -6.03
C ASP A 117 2.20 -7.31 -5.16
N GLY A 118 2.14 -6.02 -4.84
CA GLY A 118 1.07 -5.43 -4.05
C GLY A 118 1.11 -5.71 -2.56
N LYS A 119 2.15 -6.35 -2.00
CA LYS A 119 2.25 -6.68 -0.58
C LYS A 119 3.56 -6.21 0.02
N GLY A 120 3.47 -5.72 1.26
CA GLY A 120 4.64 -5.32 2.03
C GLY A 120 4.39 -5.42 3.53
N ASN A 121 5.47 -5.54 4.30
CA ASN A 121 5.41 -5.49 5.75
C ASN A 121 6.62 -4.76 6.32
N ALA A 122 6.46 -4.22 7.51
CA ALA A 122 7.55 -3.65 8.30
C ALA A 122 7.29 -3.86 9.79
N THR A 123 8.36 -3.82 10.55
CA THR A 123 8.29 -3.93 12.02
C THR A 123 8.48 -2.55 12.62
N GLY A 124 7.59 -2.17 13.53
CA GLY A 124 7.66 -0.93 14.27
C GLY A 124 8.62 -0.99 15.45
N VAL A 125 8.28 -0.24 16.49
CA VAL A 125 9.04 -0.16 17.75
C VAL A 125 8.09 -0.38 18.94
N LYS A 126 8.64 -0.49 20.14
CA LYS A 126 7.84 -0.44 21.37
C LYS A 126 7.34 0.98 21.59
N LEU A 127 6.07 1.10 21.98
CA LEU A 127 5.42 2.35 22.31
C LEU A 127 4.83 2.28 23.73
N ALA A 128 4.56 3.41 24.34
CA ALA A 128 3.81 3.49 25.57
C ALA A 128 2.36 3.02 25.35
N ALA A 129 1.67 2.62 26.42
CA ALA A 129 0.24 2.28 26.31
C ALA A 129 -0.57 3.51 25.88
N GLY A 130 -1.44 3.33 24.90
CA GLY A 130 -2.22 4.42 24.31
C GLY A 130 -2.82 4.04 22.96
N THR A 131 -3.53 4.98 22.35
CA THR A 131 -4.04 4.86 20.98
C THR A 131 -3.12 5.67 20.06
N TYR A 132 -2.75 5.10 18.93
CA TYR A 132 -1.86 5.70 17.96
C TYR A 132 -2.52 5.74 16.59
N ASP A 133 -2.64 6.93 16.05
CA ASP A 133 -3.04 7.12 14.66
C ASP A 133 -1.86 6.87 13.73
N PHE A 134 -2.15 6.39 12.55
CA PHE A 134 -1.20 6.29 11.46
C PHE A 134 -1.75 6.91 10.18
N THR A 135 -0.85 7.39 9.36
CA THR A 135 -1.12 7.76 7.98
C THR A 135 -0.17 6.98 7.07
N ALA A 136 -0.64 6.64 5.88
CA ALA A 136 0.14 5.91 4.91
C ALA A 136 0.00 6.56 3.54
N LYS A 137 1.10 6.59 2.78
CA LYS A 137 1.11 7.16 1.43
C LYS A 137 1.95 6.30 0.49
N PHE A 138 1.35 5.95 -0.64
CA PHE A 138 2.04 5.52 -1.85
C PHE A 138 2.13 6.71 -2.79
N ALA A 139 3.33 7.06 -3.25
CA ALA A 139 3.55 8.24 -4.09
C ALA A 139 3.16 8.05 -5.56
N GLY A 140 2.65 6.86 -5.90
CA GLY A 140 2.38 6.48 -7.28
C GLY A 140 3.60 5.88 -7.97
N SER A 141 3.43 5.55 -9.23
CA SER A 141 4.49 5.04 -10.12
C SER A 141 4.25 5.56 -11.54
N ASP A 142 5.00 5.03 -12.51
CA ASP A 142 4.78 5.38 -13.92
C ASP A 142 3.36 5.02 -14.39
N ASN A 143 2.78 3.94 -13.86
CA ASN A 143 1.48 3.40 -14.26
C ASN A 143 0.34 3.66 -13.27
N TYR A 144 0.62 4.12 -12.06
CA TYR A 144 -0.38 4.31 -11.00
C TYR A 144 -0.31 5.70 -10.40
N ASN A 145 -1.47 6.25 -10.07
CA ASN A 145 -1.60 7.48 -9.29
C ASN A 145 -1.16 7.26 -7.84
N ASP A 146 -0.94 8.35 -7.11
CA ASP A 146 -0.72 8.29 -5.67
C ASP A 146 -2.02 7.92 -4.94
N VAL A 147 -1.88 7.33 -3.75
CA VAL A 147 -2.99 6.97 -2.88
C VAL A 147 -2.55 7.01 -1.43
N SER A 148 -3.49 7.33 -0.54
CA SER A 148 -3.26 7.41 0.90
C SER A 148 -4.28 6.58 1.67
N ASP A 149 -3.88 6.13 2.85
CA ASP A 149 -4.73 5.44 3.83
C ASP A 149 -4.40 5.96 5.24
N SER A 150 -5.31 5.74 6.20
CA SER A 150 -5.12 6.13 7.58
C SER A 150 -5.95 5.25 8.50
N GLY A 151 -5.52 5.13 9.73
CA GLY A 151 -6.22 4.35 10.74
C GLY A 151 -5.60 4.55 12.12
N ASN A 152 -5.96 3.67 13.04
CA ASN A 152 -5.37 3.65 14.37
C ASN A 152 -5.24 2.22 14.89
N PHE A 153 -4.40 2.08 15.90
CA PHE A 153 -4.24 0.85 16.67
C PHE A 153 -3.98 1.21 18.14
N LYS A 154 -4.06 0.21 19.02
CA LYS A 154 -3.86 0.39 20.46
C LYS A 154 -2.64 -0.37 20.95
N VAL A 155 -1.92 0.26 21.86
CA VAL A 155 -0.99 -0.42 22.76
C VAL A 155 -1.72 -0.55 24.11
N ASN A 156 -2.11 -1.77 24.45
CA ASN A 156 -2.88 -2.05 25.65
C ASN A 156 -1.98 -1.96 26.89
N LYS A 157 -2.57 -1.55 28.00
CA LYS A 157 -1.90 -1.73 29.30
C LYS A 157 -1.88 -3.21 29.65
N VAL A 158 -0.81 -3.63 30.31
CA VAL A 158 -0.69 -4.98 30.87
C VAL A 158 -0.95 -4.94 32.37
N ASP A 159 -1.36 -6.07 32.94
CA ASP A 159 -1.57 -6.19 34.36
C ASP A 159 -0.26 -6.01 35.14
N SER A 160 -0.27 -5.21 36.19
CA SER A 160 0.84 -5.11 37.11
C SER A 160 0.67 -6.11 38.27
N ALA A 161 1.66 -6.95 38.51
CA ALA A 161 1.69 -7.77 39.71
C ALA A 161 2.17 -6.92 40.88
N ILE A 162 1.49 -7.05 42.02
CA ILE A 162 1.86 -6.39 43.28
C ILE A 162 2.16 -7.46 44.34
N TYR A 163 3.21 -7.26 45.10
CA TYR A 163 3.62 -8.12 46.17
C TYR A 163 3.78 -7.30 47.44
N VAL A 164 3.21 -7.78 48.57
CA VAL A 164 3.33 -7.16 49.88
C VAL A 164 4.03 -8.12 50.86
N ALA A 165 5.01 -7.61 51.55
CA ALA A 165 5.70 -8.33 52.60
C ALA A 165 5.74 -7.51 53.88
N VAL A 166 5.60 -8.19 55.00
CA VAL A 166 5.74 -7.63 56.34
C VAL A 166 6.32 -8.72 57.25
N ASN A 167 7.14 -8.34 58.21
CA ASN A 167 7.67 -9.27 59.21
C ASN A 167 6.85 -9.16 60.51
N ASP A 168 6.78 -10.25 61.22
CA ASP A 168 6.21 -10.26 62.58
C ASP A 168 7.04 -9.38 63.53
N ILE A 169 6.38 -8.68 64.42
CA ILE A 169 6.93 -7.77 65.37
C ILE A 169 6.37 -8.04 66.77
N LYS A 170 7.05 -7.56 67.81
CA LYS A 170 6.55 -7.53 69.20
C LYS A 170 5.89 -6.20 69.47
N VAL A 171 5.05 -6.18 70.50
CA VAL A 171 4.44 -4.93 71.01
C VAL A 171 5.53 -3.91 71.36
N GLY A 172 5.44 -2.70 70.74
CA GLY A 172 6.41 -1.62 70.89
C GLY A 172 7.50 -1.57 69.81
N GLU A 173 7.51 -2.54 68.86
CA GLU A 173 8.39 -2.51 67.69
C GLU A 173 7.67 -1.91 66.48
N ASP A 174 8.44 -1.30 65.55
CA ASP A 174 7.91 -0.74 64.33
C ASP A 174 7.76 -1.82 63.24
N ALA A 175 6.58 -1.88 62.63
CA ALA A 175 6.33 -2.74 61.46
C ALA A 175 6.76 -2.04 60.16
N VAL A 176 7.55 -2.73 59.34
CA VAL A 176 7.92 -2.27 58.01
C VAL A 176 7.15 -3.05 56.98
N ILE A 177 6.27 -2.38 56.25
CA ILE A 177 5.52 -2.95 55.15
C ILE A 177 6.28 -2.64 53.84
N THR A 178 6.71 -3.67 53.14
CA THR A 178 7.36 -3.55 51.85
C THR A 178 6.38 -3.89 50.75
N VAL A 179 6.17 -2.96 49.80
CA VAL A 179 5.34 -3.18 48.63
C VAL A 179 6.25 -3.16 47.39
N LYS A 180 6.16 -4.19 46.58
CA LYS A 180 6.88 -4.30 45.33
C LYS A 180 5.91 -4.40 44.16
N LEU A 181 6.08 -3.55 43.18
CA LEU A 181 5.47 -3.67 41.86
C LEU A 181 6.46 -4.38 40.93
N PHE A 182 5.93 -5.19 40.01
CA PHE A 182 6.75 -5.91 39.03
C PHE A 182 6.81 -5.15 37.69
N GLY A 183 7.89 -5.39 36.96
CA GLY A 183 8.18 -4.70 35.70
C GLY A 183 8.72 -3.28 35.95
N ASP A 184 8.33 -2.36 35.10
CA ASP A 184 8.65 -0.93 35.14
C ASP A 184 7.48 -0.08 35.67
N ALA A 185 6.52 -0.74 36.39
CA ALA A 185 5.37 -0.07 36.94
C ALA A 185 5.79 0.97 38.01
N THR A 186 5.31 2.18 37.85
CA THR A 186 5.50 3.30 38.78
C THR A 186 4.19 3.89 39.19
N GLY A 187 4.16 4.55 40.33
CA GLY A 187 2.95 5.21 40.85
C GLY A 187 2.81 5.10 42.35
N SER A 188 1.64 5.47 42.86
CA SER A 188 1.30 5.41 44.30
C SER A 188 0.59 4.11 44.61
N VAL A 189 0.91 3.52 45.74
CA VAL A 189 0.20 2.37 46.31
C VAL A 189 -0.42 2.79 47.62
N THR A 190 -1.69 2.47 47.79
CA THR A 190 -2.38 2.65 49.09
C THR A 190 -2.31 1.34 49.88
N VAL A 191 -1.76 1.42 51.06
CA VAL A 191 -1.73 0.30 52.00
C VAL A 191 -2.80 0.54 53.05
N ASN A 192 -3.70 -0.43 53.27
CA ASN A 192 -4.70 -0.40 54.28
C ASN A 192 -4.38 -1.44 55.36
N VAL A 193 -4.32 -1.00 56.61
CA VAL A 193 -4.10 -1.87 57.78
C VAL A 193 -5.29 -1.77 58.66
N ASN A 194 -6.11 -2.85 58.79
CA ASN A 194 -7.31 -2.93 59.61
C ASN A 194 -8.30 -1.77 59.40
N GLY A 195 -8.47 -1.38 58.11
CA GLY A 195 -9.46 -0.35 57.76
C GLY A 195 -8.99 1.09 57.97
N LYS A 196 -7.71 1.31 58.19
CA LYS A 196 -7.07 2.64 58.31
C LYS A 196 -6.06 2.87 57.23
#